data_b6922c5fbe8501be20ce6724bfec2b7e
#
_entry.id   b6922c5fbe8501be20ce6724bfec2b7e
#
_cell.length_a   1.000
_cell.length_b   1.000
_cell.length_c   1.000
_cell.angle_alpha   90.00
_cell.angle_beta   90.00
_cell.angle_gamma   90.00
#
_symmetry.space_group_name_H-M   'P 1'
#
loop_
_entity.id
_entity.type
_entity.pdbx_description
1 polymer ?
#
loop_
_entity_poly.entity_id
_entity_poly.type
_entity_poly.pdbx_seq_one_letter_code
_entity_poly.pdbx_strand_id
1 'polypeptide(L)'
;MPYKNIIKTHAEGCWYHAYNRGHNKQIIFRSERDYRVFIYQIRKFLEPDFFEVKIDRAGELIKIKPDSLINEVELHAYCLMPNHFHFLVYQKTRYGMSRLIAKIAQAYTAYFNEKYERVGSAWQGTYKAAKLESDEQFIHLAKYIHANPFAKEKKSLLEIESDPISFLEKYPYSSLQNYIGSRKNIWLKTQKILEFYKSKNNNPHQNYKKSMSDFLRDTPF
;
A
#
# COMPACT_ATOMS: atom_id res chain seq x y z
N MET A 1 -23.23 4.74 0.72
CA MET A 1 -23.66 4.17 -0.55
C MET A 1 -22.80 2.95 -0.85
N PRO A 2 -23.38 1.75 -1.04
CA PRO A 2 -22.59 0.52 -1.16
C PRO A 2 -21.82 0.37 -2.48
N TYR A 3 -22.11 1.16 -3.50
CA TYR A 3 -21.61 0.92 -4.87
C TYR A 3 -20.58 1.93 -5.39
N LYS A 4 -20.19 2.94 -4.62
CA LYS A 4 -19.17 3.92 -5.05
C LYS A 4 -17.83 3.21 -5.29
N ASN A 5 -17.19 3.46 -6.44
CA ASN A 5 -15.88 2.95 -6.86
C ASN A 5 -15.79 1.40 -7.06
N ILE A 6 -16.91 0.68 -7.17
CA ILE A 6 -16.92 -0.75 -7.54
C ILE A 6 -16.73 -0.90 -9.05
N ILE A 7 -17.42 -0.07 -9.84
CA ILE A 7 -17.23 -0.03 -11.30
C ILE A 7 -15.94 0.71 -11.57
N LYS A 8 -15.01 0.07 -12.27
CA LYS A 8 -13.67 0.56 -12.55
C LYS A 8 -13.53 0.88 -14.03
N THR A 9 -13.05 2.07 -14.31
CA THR A 9 -12.62 2.45 -15.67
C THR A 9 -11.21 1.93 -15.89
N HIS A 10 -10.96 0.76 -16.32
CA HIS A 10 -9.61 0.20 -16.50
C HIS A 10 -8.80 0.94 -17.60
N ALA A 11 -8.61 2.25 -17.43
CA ALA A 11 -7.84 3.06 -18.37
C ALA A 11 -6.33 2.85 -18.15
N GLU A 12 -5.60 2.67 -19.25
CA GLU A 12 -4.15 2.61 -19.25
C GLU A 12 -3.55 4.01 -19.03
N GLY A 13 -2.33 4.07 -18.50
CA GLY A 13 -1.64 5.33 -18.26
C GLY A 13 -2.28 6.20 -17.17
N CYS A 14 -3.06 5.62 -16.27
CA CYS A 14 -3.82 6.37 -15.27
C CYS A 14 -3.47 5.98 -13.85
N TRP A 15 -3.66 6.93 -12.95
CA TRP A 15 -3.47 6.80 -11.52
C TRP A 15 -4.77 6.39 -10.84
N TYR A 16 -4.64 5.53 -9.83
CA TYR A 16 -5.79 5.03 -9.07
C TYR A 16 -5.51 4.99 -7.57
N HIS A 17 -6.50 5.38 -6.79
CA HIS A 17 -6.62 5.00 -5.40
C HIS A 17 -7.31 3.63 -5.34
N ALA A 18 -6.58 2.58 -5.04
CA ALA A 18 -7.14 1.24 -4.90
C ALA A 18 -7.15 0.83 -3.41
N TYR A 19 -8.27 0.24 -2.95
CA TYR A 19 -8.43 -0.17 -1.57
C TYR A 19 -9.40 -1.32 -1.41
N ASN A 20 -9.23 -2.10 -0.35
CA ASN A 20 -10.19 -3.11 0.09
C ASN A 20 -10.11 -3.27 1.61
N ARG A 21 -11.15 -3.87 2.18
CA ARG A 21 -11.21 -4.14 3.62
C ARG A 21 -11.67 -5.57 3.91
N GLY A 22 -11.44 -6.00 5.14
CA GLY A 22 -11.90 -7.28 5.64
C GLY A 22 -13.42 -7.41 5.59
N HIS A 23 -13.90 -8.64 5.32
CA HIS A 23 -15.32 -8.97 5.34
C HIS A 23 -15.94 -8.56 6.69
N ASN A 24 -17.12 -7.92 6.65
CA ASN A 24 -17.76 -7.33 7.83
C ASN A 24 -16.85 -6.43 8.69
N LYS A 25 -15.92 -5.71 8.04
CA LYS A 25 -14.92 -4.85 8.69
C LYS A 25 -14.00 -5.59 9.66
N GLN A 26 -13.93 -6.93 9.60
CA GLN A 26 -13.06 -7.71 10.47
C GLN A 26 -11.59 -7.32 10.34
N ILE A 27 -10.84 -7.49 11.42
CA ILE A 27 -9.39 -7.37 11.41
C ILE A 27 -8.81 -8.51 10.57
N ILE A 28 -8.01 -8.15 9.57
CA ILE A 28 -7.32 -9.07 8.66
C ILE A 28 -5.82 -9.10 8.89
N PHE A 29 -5.25 -8.13 9.57
CA PHE A 29 -3.87 -8.13 10.02
C PHE A 29 -3.87 -8.20 11.56
N ARG A 30 -3.85 -9.43 12.11
CA ARG A 30 -3.97 -9.70 13.55
C ARG A 30 -2.63 -9.76 14.26
N SER A 31 -1.55 -9.94 13.51
CA SER A 31 -0.18 -10.04 14.01
C SER A 31 0.80 -9.41 13.02
N GLU A 32 2.00 -9.08 13.47
CA GLU A 32 3.07 -8.59 12.59
C GLU A 32 3.36 -9.54 11.41
N ARG A 33 3.26 -10.85 11.64
CA ARG A 33 3.45 -11.85 10.58
C ARG A 33 2.45 -11.66 9.44
N ASP A 34 1.22 -11.26 9.74
CA ASP A 34 0.19 -11.04 8.72
C ASP A 34 0.55 -9.88 7.81
N TYR A 35 1.01 -8.76 8.39
CA TYR A 35 1.51 -7.62 7.61
C TYR A 35 2.72 -8.00 6.76
N ARG A 36 3.67 -8.74 7.34
CA ARG A 36 4.88 -9.19 6.61
C ARG A 36 4.53 -10.10 5.45
N VAL A 37 3.59 -11.03 5.61
CA VAL A 37 3.12 -11.91 4.53
C VAL A 37 2.45 -11.09 3.43
N PHE A 38 1.63 -10.10 3.77
CA PHE A 38 1.00 -9.25 2.77
C PHE A 38 2.04 -8.42 1.98
N ILE A 39 3.00 -7.81 2.67
CA ILE A 39 4.11 -7.07 2.04
C ILE A 39 4.96 -8.00 1.16
N TYR A 40 5.21 -9.24 1.61
CA TYR A 40 5.89 -10.25 0.80
C TYR A 40 5.16 -10.53 -0.51
N GLN A 41 3.82 -10.62 -0.50
CA GLN A 41 3.05 -10.78 -1.74
C GLN A 41 3.17 -9.57 -2.68
N ILE A 42 3.23 -8.35 -2.15
CA ILE A 42 3.50 -7.16 -2.97
C ILE A 42 4.89 -7.27 -3.64
N ARG A 43 5.92 -7.59 -2.86
CA ARG A 43 7.31 -7.74 -3.34
C ARG A 43 7.40 -8.81 -4.41
N LYS A 44 6.77 -9.95 -4.21
CA LYS A 44 6.76 -11.09 -5.13
C LYS A 44 6.41 -10.69 -6.56
N PHE A 45 5.50 -9.74 -6.75
CA PHE A 45 5.02 -9.32 -8.06
C PHE A 45 5.65 -8.02 -8.57
N LEU A 46 6.20 -7.17 -7.69
CA LEU A 46 6.70 -5.84 -8.05
C LEU A 46 8.20 -5.63 -7.82
N GLU A 47 8.89 -6.56 -7.15
CA GLU A 47 10.34 -6.45 -6.95
C GLU A 47 11.07 -7.00 -8.17
N PRO A 48 11.98 -6.21 -8.78
CA PRO A 48 12.84 -6.71 -9.83
C PRO A 48 13.65 -7.91 -9.34
N ASP A 49 13.79 -8.91 -10.20
CA ASP A 49 14.59 -10.12 -9.94
C ASP A 49 14.20 -10.93 -8.68
N PHE A 50 12.96 -10.75 -8.21
CA PHE A 50 12.42 -11.56 -7.13
C PHE A 50 12.36 -13.04 -7.54
N PHE A 51 12.74 -13.93 -6.62
CA PHE A 51 12.58 -15.36 -6.76
C PHE A 51 12.14 -16.00 -5.44
N GLU A 52 11.40 -17.08 -5.52
CA GLU A 52 11.08 -17.95 -4.40
C GLU A 52 12.03 -19.15 -4.41
N VAL A 53 12.51 -19.54 -3.22
CA VAL A 53 13.23 -20.79 -3.06
C VAL A 53 12.21 -21.85 -2.62
N LYS A 54 12.14 -22.95 -3.35
CA LYS A 54 11.29 -24.09 -3.01
C LYS A 54 12.10 -25.37 -3.03
N ILE A 55 11.61 -26.38 -2.34
CA ILE A 55 12.14 -27.75 -2.42
C ILE A 55 11.33 -28.48 -3.47
N ASP A 56 12.00 -29.07 -4.44
CA ASP A 56 11.36 -29.88 -5.47
C ASP A 56 11.04 -31.31 -4.96
N ARG A 57 10.53 -32.17 -5.84
CA ARG A 57 10.19 -33.56 -5.50
C ARG A 57 11.41 -34.43 -5.18
N ALA A 58 12.59 -34.05 -5.62
CA ALA A 58 13.84 -34.75 -5.34
C ALA A 58 14.52 -34.25 -4.04
N GLY A 59 13.95 -33.23 -3.37
CA GLY A 59 14.51 -32.63 -2.17
C GLY A 59 15.51 -31.49 -2.47
N GLU A 60 15.65 -31.07 -3.73
CA GLU A 60 16.59 -30.06 -4.16
C GLU A 60 16.00 -28.65 -4.04
N LEU A 61 16.85 -27.67 -3.65
CA LEU A 61 16.47 -26.28 -3.60
C LEU A 61 16.44 -25.66 -5.01
N ILE A 62 15.26 -25.29 -5.47
CA ILE A 62 15.05 -24.64 -6.77
C ILE A 62 14.61 -23.18 -6.60
N LYS A 63 15.09 -22.32 -7.51
CA LYS A 63 14.63 -20.93 -7.60
C LYS A 63 13.50 -20.83 -8.62
N ILE A 64 12.37 -20.32 -8.17
CA ILE A 64 11.19 -20.09 -9.04
C ILE A 64 11.00 -18.58 -9.17
N LYS A 65 11.03 -18.09 -10.42
CA LYS A 65 10.67 -16.70 -10.73
C LYS A 65 9.15 -16.60 -10.86
N PRO A 66 8.47 -15.81 -10.03
CA PRO A 66 7.03 -15.60 -10.17
C PRO A 66 6.72 -14.76 -11.41
N ASP A 67 5.45 -14.80 -11.84
CA ASP A 67 4.93 -13.96 -12.90
C ASP A 67 4.94 -12.48 -12.44
N SER A 68 5.97 -11.74 -12.87
CA SER A 68 6.20 -10.35 -12.47
C SER A 68 5.24 -9.40 -13.18
N LEU A 69 4.74 -8.39 -12.45
CA LEU A 69 3.82 -7.37 -12.95
C LEU A 69 4.46 -5.98 -13.08
N ILE A 70 5.79 -5.87 -12.99
CA ILE A 70 6.52 -4.58 -13.03
C ILE A 70 6.29 -3.78 -14.31
N ASN A 71 5.99 -4.48 -15.43
CA ASN A 71 5.69 -3.86 -16.71
C ASN A 71 4.21 -3.50 -16.88
N GLU A 72 3.35 -3.92 -15.95
CA GLU A 72 1.91 -3.71 -16.03
C GLU A 72 1.39 -2.68 -15.04
N VAL A 73 2.06 -2.55 -13.89
CA VAL A 73 1.59 -1.71 -12.79
C VAL A 73 2.76 -1.23 -11.93
N GLU A 74 2.63 -0.03 -11.39
CA GLU A 74 3.54 0.53 -10.38
C GLU A 74 2.79 0.84 -9.10
N LEU A 75 3.42 0.55 -7.96
CA LEU A 75 2.93 0.97 -6.65
C LEU A 75 3.73 2.19 -6.19
N HIS A 76 3.04 3.28 -5.88
CA HIS A 76 3.66 4.54 -5.46
C HIS A 76 3.52 4.79 -3.96
N ALA A 77 2.36 4.54 -3.38
CA ALA A 77 2.19 4.62 -1.93
C ALA A 77 1.30 3.48 -1.43
N TYR A 78 1.51 3.06 -0.19
CA TYR A 78 0.64 2.12 0.49
C TYR A 78 0.55 2.40 1.99
N CYS A 79 -0.56 1.95 2.57
CA CYS A 79 -0.75 1.81 4.00
C CYS A 79 -1.62 0.58 4.28
N LEU A 80 -1.16 -0.27 5.19
CA LEU A 80 -1.89 -1.45 5.66
C LEU A 80 -2.43 -1.15 7.04
N MET A 81 -3.75 -1.03 7.16
CA MET A 81 -4.46 -0.82 8.42
C MET A 81 -4.98 -2.16 8.95
N PRO A 82 -5.26 -2.31 10.24
CA PRO A 82 -5.64 -3.62 10.80
C PRO A 82 -6.74 -4.37 10.05
N ASN A 83 -7.67 -3.66 9.42
CA ASN A 83 -8.80 -4.26 8.71
C ASN A 83 -8.92 -3.85 7.22
N HIS A 84 -7.98 -3.10 6.66
CA HIS A 84 -8.02 -2.67 5.27
C HIS A 84 -6.64 -2.24 4.77
N PHE A 85 -6.53 -2.02 3.46
CA PHE A 85 -5.35 -1.42 2.84
C PHE A 85 -5.73 -0.29 1.89
N HIS A 86 -4.79 0.63 1.67
CA HIS A 86 -4.82 1.67 0.65
C HIS A 86 -3.58 1.60 -0.21
N PHE A 87 -3.75 1.73 -1.52
CA PHE A 87 -2.69 1.78 -2.53
C PHE A 87 -2.87 2.98 -3.43
N LEU A 88 -1.79 3.66 -3.75
CA LEU A 88 -1.68 4.59 -4.87
C LEU A 88 -0.95 3.84 -6.00
N VAL A 89 -1.66 3.60 -7.09
CA VAL A 89 -1.23 2.72 -8.19
C VAL A 89 -1.22 3.48 -9.50
N TYR A 90 -0.18 3.28 -10.31
CA TYR A 90 -0.17 3.64 -11.72
C TYR A 90 -0.41 2.41 -12.58
N GLN A 91 -1.47 2.42 -13.37
CA GLN A 91 -1.84 1.32 -14.24
C GLN A 91 -1.22 1.52 -15.63
N LYS A 92 -0.20 0.73 -15.97
CA LYS A 92 0.47 0.79 -17.29
C LYS A 92 -0.35 0.09 -18.37
N THR A 93 -0.92 -1.06 -18.03
CA THR A 93 -1.76 -1.86 -18.93
C THR A 93 -3.16 -1.99 -18.36
N ARG A 94 -4.15 -2.22 -19.22
CA ARG A 94 -5.59 -2.18 -18.92
C ARG A 94 -6.01 -2.94 -17.65
N TYR A 95 -5.34 -4.03 -17.30
CA TYR A 95 -5.72 -4.88 -16.17
C TYR A 95 -4.60 -5.07 -15.14
N GLY A 96 -3.48 -4.37 -15.25
CA GLY A 96 -2.32 -4.54 -14.38
C GLY A 96 -2.66 -4.40 -12.90
N MET A 97 -3.39 -3.35 -12.51
CA MET A 97 -3.86 -3.16 -11.13
C MET A 97 -4.78 -4.30 -10.67
N SER A 98 -5.70 -4.74 -11.51
CA SER A 98 -6.64 -5.83 -11.17
C SER A 98 -5.90 -7.14 -10.96
N ARG A 99 -4.94 -7.47 -11.83
CA ARG A 99 -4.10 -8.66 -11.72
C ARG A 99 -3.28 -8.63 -10.43
N LEU A 100 -2.63 -7.50 -10.13
CA LEU A 100 -1.84 -7.34 -8.91
C LEU A 100 -2.69 -7.57 -7.66
N ILE A 101 -3.82 -6.86 -7.54
CA ILE A 101 -4.66 -6.92 -6.34
C ILE A 101 -5.29 -8.31 -6.20
N ALA A 102 -5.73 -8.93 -7.29
CA ALA A 102 -6.28 -10.28 -7.27
C ALA A 102 -5.25 -11.31 -6.78
N LYS A 103 -4.03 -11.29 -7.34
CA LYS A 103 -2.95 -12.21 -6.93
C LYS A 103 -2.59 -12.04 -5.44
N ILE A 104 -2.43 -10.79 -4.97
CA ILE A 104 -2.13 -10.50 -3.55
C ILE A 104 -3.29 -10.97 -2.66
N ALA A 105 -4.54 -10.61 -3.01
CA ALA A 105 -5.70 -10.93 -2.20
C ALA A 105 -5.96 -12.44 -2.10
N GLN A 106 -5.79 -13.19 -3.19
CA GLN A 106 -5.92 -14.64 -3.21
C GLN A 106 -4.86 -15.33 -2.34
N ALA A 107 -3.59 -14.98 -2.55
CA ALA A 107 -2.48 -15.57 -1.78
C ALA A 107 -2.60 -15.25 -0.28
N TYR A 108 -2.99 -14.00 0.05
CA TYR A 108 -3.21 -13.61 1.43
C TYR A 108 -4.42 -14.31 2.05
N THR A 109 -5.52 -14.47 1.33
CA THR A 109 -6.70 -15.20 1.83
C THR A 109 -6.36 -16.65 2.14
N ALA A 110 -5.60 -17.32 1.27
CA ALA A 110 -5.15 -18.70 1.51
C ALA A 110 -4.33 -18.79 2.81
N TYR A 111 -3.31 -17.94 2.96
CA TYR A 111 -2.51 -17.84 4.18
C TYR A 111 -3.36 -17.56 5.43
N PHE A 112 -4.27 -16.57 5.35
CA PHE A 112 -5.10 -16.13 6.46
C PHE A 112 -6.06 -17.23 6.92
N ASN A 113 -6.67 -17.94 5.97
CA ASN A 113 -7.59 -19.03 6.25
C ASN A 113 -6.86 -20.25 6.86
N GLU A 114 -5.70 -20.61 6.33
CA GLU A 114 -4.85 -21.67 6.89
C GLU A 114 -4.43 -21.35 8.32
N LYS A 115 -3.88 -20.13 8.54
CA LYS A 115 -3.38 -19.73 9.86
C LYS A 115 -4.46 -19.62 10.94
N TYR A 116 -5.67 -19.20 10.55
CA TYR A 116 -6.75 -18.89 11.49
C TYR A 116 -7.93 -19.86 11.40
N GLU A 117 -7.70 -21.04 10.75
CA GLU A 117 -8.68 -22.12 10.60
C GLU A 117 -10.04 -21.62 10.07
N ARG A 118 -9.99 -20.84 8.97
CA ARG A 118 -11.16 -20.19 8.39
C ARG A 118 -11.44 -20.68 6.98
N VAL A 119 -12.68 -20.48 6.56
CA VAL A 119 -13.14 -20.74 5.18
C VAL A 119 -13.73 -19.47 4.57
N GLY A 120 -13.72 -19.39 3.25
CA GLY A 120 -14.32 -18.29 2.50
C GLY A 120 -13.40 -17.07 2.34
N SER A 121 -13.95 -15.98 1.84
CA SER A 121 -13.20 -14.76 1.56
C SER A 121 -12.78 -14.02 2.82
N ALA A 122 -11.52 -13.57 2.87
CA ALA A 122 -11.06 -12.63 3.89
C ALA A 122 -11.55 -11.19 3.60
N TRP A 123 -11.90 -10.89 2.34
CA TRP A 123 -12.18 -9.54 1.84
C TRP A 123 -13.68 -9.28 1.64
N GLN A 124 -14.07 -8.01 1.80
CA GLN A 124 -15.43 -7.57 1.55
C GLN A 124 -15.67 -7.36 0.05
N GLY A 125 -15.82 -8.46 -0.68
CA GLY A 125 -16.03 -8.46 -2.11
C GLY A 125 -14.79 -8.01 -2.89
N THR A 126 -15.00 -7.50 -4.12
CA THR A 126 -13.93 -6.99 -4.97
C THR A 126 -13.36 -5.67 -4.42
N TYR A 127 -12.07 -5.42 -4.68
CA TYR A 127 -11.45 -4.15 -4.32
C TYR A 127 -12.16 -2.97 -5.00
N LYS A 128 -12.05 -1.80 -4.42
CA LYS A 128 -12.57 -0.54 -4.97
C LYS A 128 -11.41 0.26 -5.56
N ALA A 129 -11.68 1.02 -6.61
CA ALA A 129 -10.70 1.91 -7.22
C ALA A 129 -11.35 3.21 -7.70
N ALA A 130 -10.72 4.34 -7.39
CA ALA A 130 -11.07 5.66 -7.90
C ALA A 130 -9.92 6.16 -8.77
N LYS A 131 -10.22 6.55 -10.01
CA LYS A 131 -9.26 7.19 -10.90
C LYS A 131 -8.94 8.59 -10.39
N LEU A 132 -7.69 9.01 -10.51
CA LEU A 132 -7.25 10.37 -10.19
C LEU A 132 -7.24 11.19 -11.48
N GLU A 133 -7.69 12.45 -11.38
CA GLU A 133 -7.85 13.33 -12.53
C GLU A 133 -6.81 14.46 -12.58
N SER A 134 -6.03 14.66 -11.48
CA SER A 134 -5.00 15.71 -11.44
C SER A 134 -3.79 15.33 -10.58
N ASP A 135 -2.69 16.07 -10.78
CA ASP A 135 -1.47 15.93 -9.98
C ASP A 135 -1.69 16.36 -8.52
N GLU A 136 -2.57 17.33 -8.27
CA GLU A 136 -2.94 17.74 -6.90
C GLU A 136 -3.61 16.58 -6.16
N GLN A 137 -4.55 15.87 -6.83
CA GLN A 137 -5.17 14.67 -6.25
C GLN A 137 -4.14 13.58 -5.99
N PHE A 138 -3.15 13.43 -6.87
CA PHE A 138 -2.08 12.44 -6.72
C PHE A 138 -1.22 12.70 -5.49
N ILE A 139 -0.76 13.95 -5.31
CA ILE A 139 0.04 14.36 -4.14
C ILE A 139 -0.79 14.28 -2.85
N HIS A 140 -2.02 14.78 -2.89
CA HIS A 140 -2.94 14.75 -1.75
C HIS A 140 -3.23 13.31 -1.31
N LEU A 141 -3.48 12.41 -2.26
CA LEU A 141 -3.76 11.00 -1.95
C LEU A 141 -2.56 10.30 -1.31
N ALA A 142 -1.33 10.58 -1.75
CA ALA A 142 -0.14 10.01 -1.11
C ALA A 142 -0.06 10.40 0.38
N LYS A 143 -0.29 11.69 0.69
CA LYS A 143 -0.34 12.18 2.07
C LYS A 143 -1.49 11.56 2.87
N TYR A 144 -2.68 11.49 2.27
CA TYR A 144 -3.84 10.83 2.89
C TYR A 144 -3.55 9.36 3.23
N ILE A 145 -2.95 8.60 2.30
CA ILE A 145 -2.57 7.20 2.53
C ILE A 145 -1.60 7.08 3.71
N HIS A 146 -0.60 7.95 3.77
CA HIS A 146 0.39 7.94 4.85
C HIS A 146 -0.19 8.39 6.19
N ALA A 147 -1.19 9.26 6.19
CA ALA A 147 -1.85 9.78 7.39
C ALA A 147 -2.89 8.81 8.00
N ASN A 148 -3.30 7.76 7.27
CA ASN A 148 -4.35 6.83 7.72
C ASN A 148 -4.17 6.26 9.13
N PRO A 149 -2.96 5.85 9.57
CA PRO A 149 -2.78 5.34 10.93
C PRO A 149 -3.12 6.39 12.00
N PHE A 150 -2.75 7.64 11.78
CA PHE A 150 -3.05 8.74 12.70
C PHE A 150 -4.55 9.08 12.71
N ALA A 151 -5.18 9.16 11.55
CA ALA A 151 -6.60 9.48 11.41
C ALA A 151 -7.51 8.55 12.23
N LYS A 152 -7.13 7.27 12.36
CA LYS A 152 -7.90 6.29 13.14
C LYS A 152 -7.73 6.47 14.65
N GLU A 153 -6.57 6.92 15.11
CA GLU A 153 -6.20 6.94 16.52
C GLU A 153 -6.16 8.35 17.10
N LYS A 154 -6.57 9.37 16.33
CA LYS A 154 -6.48 10.78 16.69
C LYS A 154 -6.96 11.10 18.11
N LYS A 155 -8.04 10.48 18.58
CA LYS A 155 -8.58 10.74 19.95
C LYS A 155 -7.64 10.31 21.07
N SER A 156 -6.97 9.15 20.90
CA SER A 156 -6.05 8.62 21.92
C SER A 156 -4.63 9.21 21.80
N LEU A 157 -4.22 9.61 20.58
CA LEU A 157 -2.87 10.11 20.33
C LEU A 157 -2.70 11.59 20.68
N LEU A 158 -3.74 12.42 20.58
CA LEU A 158 -3.70 13.81 21.02
C LEU A 158 -3.47 13.93 22.55
N GLU A 159 -3.73 12.86 23.29
CA GLU A 159 -3.48 12.77 24.74
C GLU A 159 -2.07 12.26 25.06
N ILE A 160 -1.38 11.58 24.11
CA ILE A 160 -0.15 10.83 24.40
C ILE A 160 1.07 11.36 23.62
N GLU A 161 0.92 11.81 22.38
CA GLU A 161 2.04 12.30 21.55
C GLU A 161 1.80 13.74 21.08
N SER A 162 2.74 14.61 21.42
CA SER A 162 2.74 16.01 21.03
C SER A 162 3.02 16.23 19.52
N ASP A 163 3.49 15.20 18.79
CA ASP A 163 3.88 15.30 17.37
C ASP A 163 3.34 14.13 16.54
N PRO A 164 2.27 14.38 15.74
CA PRO A 164 1.64 13.37 14.88
C PRO A 164 2.58 12.70 13.86
N ILE A 165 3.60 13.44 13.37
CA ILE A 165 4.52 12.89 12.39
C ILE A 165 5.44 11.81 13.01
N SER A 166 5.84 12.00 14.26
CA SER A 166 6.66 11.03 14.99
C SER A 166 5.94 9.69 15.18
N PHE A 167 4.63 9.71 15.42
CA PHE A 167 3.82 8.49 15.44
C PHE A 167 3.82 7.78 14.09
N LEU A 168 3.60 8.52 12.99
CA LEU A 168 3.57 7.95 11.65
C LEU A 168 4.93 7.40 11.20
N GLU A 169 6.03 8.01 11.63
CA GLU A 169 7.39 7.53 11.38
C GLU A 169 7.65 6.15 12.00
N LYS A 170 7.07 5.89 13.15
CA LYS A 170 7.16 4.61 13.85
C LYS A 170 6.23 3.54 13.27
N TYR A 171 5.21 3.92 12.45
CA TYR A 171 4.26 2.97 11.90
C TYR A 171 4.89 2.17 10.74
N PRO A 172 5.22 0.87 10.92
CA PRO A 172 6.09 0.14 9.96
C PRO A 172 5.35 -0.34 8.70
N TYR A 173 4.01 -0.34 8.71
CA TYR A 173 3.19 -0.92 7.65
C TYR A 173 2.66 0.11 6.66
N SER A 174 3.38 1.22 6.54
CA SER A 174 3.15 2.30 5.58
C SER A 174 4.40 2.51 4.70
N SER A 175 4.21 3.12 3.54
CA SER A 175 5.31 3.57 2.68
C SER A 175 5.91 4.90 3.09
N LEU A 176 5.42 5.57 4.14
CA LEU A 176 5.93 6.87 4.58
C LEU A 176 7.45 6.87 4.76
N GLN A 177 8.01 5.82 5.39
CA GLN A 177 9.45 5.71 5.65
C GLN A 177 10.30 5.76 4.35
N ASN A 178 9.74 5.35 3.21
CA ASN A 178 10.41 5.48 1.91
C ASN A 178 10.43 6.95 1.43
N TYR A 179 9.45 7.74 1.81
CA TYR A 179 9.32 9.16 1.44
C TYR A 179 10.11 10.09 2.32
N ILE A 180 10.32 9.74 3.58
CA ILE A 180 11.17 10.51 4.51
C ILE A 180 12.62 10.04 4.51
N GLY A 181 12.98 9.03 3.71
CA GLY A 181 14.36 8.57 3.50
C GLY A 181 14.89 7.57 4.52
N SER A 182 14.07 7.11 5.49
CA SER A 182 14.50 6.13 6.51
C SER A 182 14.43 4.67 6.04
N ARG A 183 13.78 4.40 4.89
CA ARG A 183 13.69 3.07 4.26
C ARG A 183 13.78 3.19 2.74
N LYS A 184 14.31 2.17 2.06
CA LYS A 184 14.36 2.10 0.60
C LYS A 184 13.85 0.74 0.12
N ASN A 185 12.65 0.72 -0.47
CA ASN A 185 12.08 -0.44 -1.14
C ASN A 185 12.18 -0.28 -2.65
N ILE A 186 12.92 -1.17 -3.34
CA ILE A 186 13.16 -1.07 -4.79
C ILE A 186 11.91 -1.33 -5.64
N TRP A 187 10.92 -2.01 -5.07
CA TRP A 187 9.62 -2.30 -5.71
C TRP A 187 8.60 -1.16 -5.59
N LEU A 188 8.92 -0.10 -4.81
CA LEU A 188 8.08 1.08 -4.63
C LEU A 188 8.65 2.25 -5.45
N LYS A 189 7.78 2.92 -6.22
CA LYS A 189 8.15 4.04 -7.09
C LYS A 189 7.89 5.38 -6.41
N THR A 190 8.87 5.90 -5.67
CA THR A 190 8.72 7.15 -4.90
C THR A 190 9.08 8.40 -5.70
N GLN A 191 9.88 8.26 -6.76
CA GLN A 191 10.54 9.38 -7.46
C GLN A 191 9.54 10.41 -7.97
N LYS A 192 8.43 9.97 -8.59
CA LYS A 192 7.46 10.89 -9.19
C LYS A 192 6.84 11.84 -8.14
N ILE A 193 6.52 11.35 -6.95
CA ILE A 193 6.02 12.21 -5.87
C ILE A 193 7.13 13.08 -5.30
N LEU A 194 8.32 12.53 -5.07
CA LEU A 194 9.44 13.29 -4.52
C LEU A 194 9.93 14.40 -5.47
N GLU A 195 9.69 14.29 -6.77
CA GLU A 195 9.98 15.35 -7.73
C GLU A 195 9.22 16.65 -7.45
N PHE A 196 7.98 16.59 -6.98
CA PHE A 196 7.21 17.76 -6.55
C PHE A 196 7.81 18.46 -5.32
N TYR A 197 8.69 17.78 -4.58
CA TYR A 197 9.33 18.27 -3.36
C TYR A 197 10.80 18.65 -3.57
N LYS A 198 11.33 18.57 -4.80
CA LYS A 198 12.68 19.03 -5.12
C LYS A 198 12.72 20.54 -5.05
N SER A 199 13.75 21.08 -4.38
CA SER A 199 14.10 22.50 -4.41
C SER A 199 15.62 22.65 -4.51
N LYS A 200 16.11 23.83 -4.90
CA LYS A 200 17.54 24.07 -5.11
C LYS A 200 18.40 23.80 -3.85
N ASN A 201 17.82 23.96 -2.67
CA ASN A 201 18.57 24.00 -1.41
C ASN A 201 18.19 22.91 -0.41
N ASN A 202 17.15 22.07 -0.66
CA ASN A 202 16.65 21.13 0.33
C ASN A 202 16.48 19.71 -0.24
N ASN A 203 16.71 18.73 0.65
CA ASN A 203 16.45 17.33 0.38
C ASN A 203 14.94 17.11 0.20
N PRO A 204 14.47 16.47 -0.90
CA PRO A 204 13.06 16.21 -1.16
C PRO A 204 12.39 15.38 -0.07
N HIS A 205 13.12 14.52 0.62
CA HIS A 205 12.61 13.74 1.75
C HIS A 205 12.25 14.63 2.95
N GLN A 206 13.08 15.64 3.25
CA GLN A 206 12.81 16.60 4.33
C GLN A 206 11.61 17.50 3.98
N ASN A 207 11.52 17.93 2.71
CA ASN A 207 10.39 18.71 2.23
C ASN A 207 9.09 17.93 2.28
N TYR A 208 9.13 16.64 1.91
CA TYR A 208 7.97 15.77 2.04
C TYR A 208 7.54 15.61 3.50
N LYS A 209 8.48 15.37 4.42
CA LYS A 209 8.21 15.27 5.86
C LYS A 209 7.56 16.54 6.39
N LYS A 210 8.08 17.71 6.05
CA LYS A 210 7.48 19.01 6.42
C LYS A 210 6.06 19.15 5.88
N SER A 211 5.85 18.85 4.61
CA SER A 211 4.52 18.88 3.98
C SER A 211 3.53 17.90 4.61
N MET A 212 3.99 16.76 5.12
CA MET A 212 3.16 15.83 5.90
C MET A 212 2.75 16.42 7.24
N SER A 213 3.68 17.08 7.96
CA SER A 213 3.36 17.76 9.23
C SER A 213 2.32 18.87 9.03
N ASP A 214 2.44 19.66 7.96
CA ASP A 214 1.46 20.69 7.62
C ASP A 214 0.10 20.05 7.28
N PHE A 215 0.09 18.99 6.47
CA PHE A 215 -1.12 18.25 6.11
C PHE A 215 -1.87 17.69 7.33
N LEU A 216 -1.15 17.17 8.33
CA LEU A 216 -1.76 16.62 9.54
C LEU A 216 -2.39 17.68 10.45
N ARG A 217 -1.86 18.91 10.43
CA ARG A 217 -2.44 20.05 11.17
C ARG A 217 -3.70 20.58 10.51
N ASP A 218 -3.68 20.68 9.17
CA ASP A 218 -4.72 21.39 8.41
C ASP A 218 -5.90 20.48 8.01
N THR A 219 -5.74 19.13 8.12
CA THR A 219 -6.78 18.20 7.69
C THR A 219 -7.64 17.77 8.90
N PRO A 220 -8.96 18.05 8.87
CA PRO A 220 -9.90 17.46 9.84
C PRO A 220 -10.11 15.98 9.49
N PHE A 221 -9.55 15.08 10.28
CA PHE A 221 -9.75 13.63 10.14
C PHE A 221 -10.97 13.15 10.91
#